data_fdf7d381ab14be80752a22c9ba043fac
#
_entry.id   fdf7d381ab14be80752a22c9ba043fac
#
_cell.length_a   1.000
_cell.length_b   1.000
_cell.length_c   1.000
_cell.angle_alpha   90.00
_cell.angle_beta   90.00
_cell.angle_gamma   90.00
#
_symmetry.space_group_name_H-M   'P 1'
#
loop_
_entity.id
_entity.type
_entity.pdbx_description
1 polymer ?
#
loop_
_entity_poly.entity_id
_entity_poly.type
_entity_poly.pdbx_seq_one_letter_code
_entity_poly.pdbx_strand_id
1 'polypeptide(L)'
;MSRIVRTFAALALTCALGGAASAAGVEFDQGWKAYQKGDFAGALAAWRPLATEGDPRAQFNVGVMYDEGRGVAQNRGMAIEWWIKAATQGDIHAQHNVGLAYVTGEGVEQDFEIAVDWLSKAAGQGLIRSQYSLGKLFWTGMGVPEDTDLAFTWIRMAAKHGFDKAQYNLGKMYRDGVGTKPDQKAASDWFLKAATQGYPKAQRNIGRRMAAGIGIAKDGVQGLIFMILAAKKGVPHTFKKRDEIAAALTAEERAKAERMAKDWKPAK
;
A
#
# COMPACT_ATOMS: atom_id res chain seq x y z
N MET A 1 -14.67 -11.14 -4.17
CA MET A 1 -14.66 -10.07 -3.13
C MET A 1 -13.43 -10.30 -2.27
N SER A 2 -12.36 -9.58 -2.52
CA SER A 2 -11.08 -9.75 -1.82
C SER A 2 -11.09 -8.84 -0.60
N ARG A 3 -11.05 -9.43 0.61
CA ARG A 3 -10.80 -8.68 1.85
C ARG A 3 -9.42 -8.04 1.74
N ILE A 4 -9.39 -6.73 1.52
CA ILE A 4 -8.20 -5.92 1.70
C ILE A 4 -7.94 -5.90 3.21
N VAL A 5 -6.97 -6.69 3.68
CA VAL A 5 -6.50 -6.62 5.07
C VAL A 5 -5.89 -5.24 5.26
N ARG A 6 -6.63 -4.36 5.89
CA ARG A 6 -6.17 -3.03 6.29
C ARG A 6 -5.36 -3.18 7.57
N THR A 7 -4.06 -3.31 7.45
CA THR A 7 -3.17 -3.12 8.60
C THR A 7 -2.89 -1.62 8.69
N PHE A 8 -3.73 -0.89 9.41
CA PHE A 8 -3.44 0.48 9.79
C PHE A 8 -2.41 0.42 10.92
N ALA A 9 -1.15 0.68 10.60
CA ALA A 9 -0.16 0.93 11.62
C ALA A 9 -0.46 2.33 12.20
N ALA A 10 -0.92 2.40 13.44
CA ALA A 10 -0.91 3.63 14.21
C ALA A 10 0.56 4.05 14.38
N LEU A 11 1.02 4.99 13.57
CA LEU A 11 2.38 5.52 13.66
C LEU A 11 2.39 6.67 14.68
N ALA A 12 3.02 6.45 15.83
CA ALA A 12 3.40 7.53 16.71
C ALA A 12 4.50 8.35 16.03
N LEU A 13 4.18 9.58 15.60
CA LEU A 13 5.19 10.56 15.23
C LEU A 13 5.80 11.10 16.52
N THR A 14 6.97 10.59 16.91
CA THR A 14 7.79 11.19 17.96
C THR A 14 8.52 12.39 17.37
N CYS A 15 7.95 13.59 17.46
CA CYS A 15 8.73 14.83 17.38
C CYS A 15 9.45 15.03 18.72
N ALA A 16 10.73 14.73 18.79
CA ALA A 16 11.62 15.13 19.87
C ALA A 16 11.90 16.64 19.74
N LEU A 17 11.09 17.46 20.41
CA LEU A 17 11.47 18.82 20.80
C LEU A 17 11.52 18.85 22.32
N GLY A 18 12.72 19.07 22.89
CA GLY A 18 12.95 19.20 24.31
C GLY A 18 12.21 20.42 24.88
N GLY A 19 11.16 20.14 25.62
CA GLY A 19 10.40 21.03 26.45
C GLY A 19 9.50 20.18 27.34
N ALA A 20 9.23 20.60 28.57
CA ALA A 20 8.36 19.90 29.52
C ALA A 20 7.11 19.40 28.75
N ALA A 21 6.87 18.07 28.73
CA ALA A 21 5.70 17.50 28.09
C ALA A 21 4.45 18.21 28.64
N SER A 22 3.66 18.83 27.76
CA SER A 22 2.41 19.46 28.17
C SER A 22 1.51 18.37 28.77
N ALA A 23 0.59 18.73 29.68
CA ALA A 23 -0.36 17.78 30.27
C ALA A 23 -1.06 16.95 29.17
N ALA A 24 -1.44 17.60 28.07
CA ALA A 24 -2.01 16.93 26.87
C ALA A 24 -1.10 15.88 26.25
N GLY A 25 0.23 16.09 26.27
CA GLY A 25 1.20 15.08 25.81
C GLY A 25 1.22 13.84 26.68
N VAL A 26 1.16 14.03 28.02
CA VAL A 26 1.12 12.93 29.00
C VAL A 26 -0.17 12.11 28.84
N GLU A 27 -1.31 12.79 28.68
CA GLU A 27 -2.62 12.15 28.49
C GLU A 27 -2.70 11.39 27.17
N PHE A 28 -2.15 11.94 26.08
CA PHE A 28 -2.06 11.24 24.79
C PHE A 28 -1.24 9.94 24.91
N ASP A 29 -0.09 10.00 25.61
CA ASP A 29 0.77 8.84 25.83
C ASP A 29 0.13 7.77 26.72
N GLN A 30 -0.73 8.18 27.67
CA GLN A 30 -1.53 7.23 28.48
C GLN A 30 -2.50 6.45 27.59
N GLY A 31 -3.20 7.13 26.67
CA GLY A 31 -4.07 6.49 25.68
C GLY A 31 -3.30 5.52 24.79
N TRP A 32 -2.09 5.89 24.35
CA TRP A 32 -1.24 5.02 23.56
C TRP A 32 -0.80 3.77 24.31
N LYS A 33 -0.41 3.91 25.58
CA LYS A 33 -0.04 2.77 26.45
C LYS A 33 -1.22 1.82 26.68
N ALA A 34 -2.44 2.37 26.88
CA ALA A 34 -3.66 1.58 27.01
C ALA A 34 -3.94 0.81 25.72
N TYR A 35 -3.85 1.47 24.56
CA TYR A 35 -4.04 0.86 23.25
C TYR A 35 -3.08 -0.31 23.00
N GLN A 36 -1.79 -0.14 23.30
CA GLN A 36 -0.78 -1.19 23.15
C GLN A 36 -1.04 -2.42 24.04
N LYS A 37 -1.69 -2.23 25.20
CA LYS A 37 -2.09 -3.31 26.11
C LYS A 37 -3.41 -3.98 25.71
N GLY A 38 -4.08 -3.48 24.66
CA GLY A 38 -5.40 -3.95 24.24
C GLY A 38 -6.56 -3.37 25.08
N ASP A 39 -6.28 -2.45 26.00
CA ASP A 39 -7.30 -1.69 26.72
C ASP A 39 -7.81 -0.55 25.82
N PHE A 40 -8.66 -0.93 24.88
CA PHE A 40 -9.22 0.01 23.91
C PHE A 40 -10.21 0.99 24.54
N ALA A 41 -10.94 0.56 25.56
CA ALA A 41 -11.87 1.46 26.28
C ALA A 41 -11.09 2.54 27.04
N GLY A 42 -10.00 2.18 27.73
CA GLY A 42 -9.11 3.12 28.38
C GLY A 42 -8.42 4.06 27.40
N ALA A 43 -7.98 3.55 26.25
CA ALA A 43 -7.39 4.39 25.21
C ALA A 43 -8.39 5.43 24.68
N LEU A 44 -9.61 5.03 24.39
CA LEU A 44 -10.68 5.94 23.94
C LEU A 44 -11.02 6.98 25.00
N ALA A 45 -11.11 6.58 26.28
CA ALA A 45 -11.37 7.48 27.38
C ALA A 45 -10.29 8.57 27.52
N ALA A 46 -9.01 8.21 27.28
CA ALA A 46 -7.90 9.17 27.31
C ALA A 46 -7.89 10.09 26.07
N TRP A 47 -8.15 9.57 24.87
CA TRP A 47 -8.04 10.37 23.64
C TRP A 47 -9.27 11.22 23.34
N ARG A 48 -10.48 10.83 23.77
CA ARG A 48 -11.72 11.55 23.44
C ARG A 48 -11.73 13.01 23.96
N PRO A 49 -11.32 13.33 25.20
CA PRO A 49 -11.19 14.72 25.65
C PRO A 49 -10.24 15.53 24.77
N LEU A 50 -9.03 15.01 24.52
CA LEU A 50 -8.02 15.66 23.69
C LEU A 50 -8.52 15.89 22.24
N ALA A 51 -9.22 14.92 21.67
CA ALA A 51 -9.81 15.04 20.34
C ALA A 51 -10.90 16.13 20.29
N THR A 52 -11.68 16.25 21.36
CA THR A 52 -12.72 17.28 21.49
C THR A 52 -12.09 18.67 21.66
N GLU A 53 -10.95 18.77 22.33
CA GLU A 53 -10.16 19.99 22.49
C GLU A 53 -9.37 20.36 21.23
N GLY A 54 -9.33 19.47 20.23
CA GLY A 54 -8.78 19.76 18.92
C GLY A 54 -7.43 19.11 18.61
N ASP A 55 -6.85 18.26 19.47
CA ASP A 55 -5.58 17.56 19.17
C ASP A 55 -5.75 16.66 17.93
N PRO A 56 -5.07 16.94 16.82
CA PRO A 56 -5.24 16.18 15.56
C PRO A 56 -4.82 14.72 15.67
N ARG A 57 -3.85 14.39 16.54
CA ARG A 57 -3.39 13.02 16.77
C ARG A 57 -4.47 12.21 17.49
N ALA A 58 -5.10 12.84 18.50
CA ALA A 58 -6.22 12.23 19.21
C ALA A 58 -7.44 12.07 18.31
N GLN A 59 -7.76 13.08 17.50
CA GLN A 59 -8.83 13.01 16.49
C GLN A 59 -8.61 11.86 15.51
N PHE A 60 -7.39 11.73 14.97
CA PHE A 60 -7.05 10.62 14.09
C PHE A 60 -7.25 9.25 14.77
N ASN A 61 -6.72 9.09 15.99
CA ASN A 61 -6.82 7.82 16.73
C ASN A 61 -8.26 7.48 17.13
N VAL A 62 -9.07 8.47 17.55
CA VAL A 62 -10.49 8.27 17.83
C VAL A 62 -11.22 7.82 16.55
N GLY A 63 -10.90 8.42 15.39
CA GLY A 63 -11.41 7.97 14.11
C GLY A 63 -11.06 6.52 13.81
N VAL A 64 -9.80 6.10 14.04
CA VAL A 64 -9.37 4.70 13.86
C VAL A 64 -10.16 3.76 14.78
N MET A 65 -10.42 4.14 16.03
CA MET A 65 -11.18 3.31 16.96
C MET A 65 -12.63 3.12 16.52
N TYR A 66 -13.26 4.14 15.97
CA TYR A 66 -14.60 4.03 15.38
C TYR A 66 -14.61 3.18 14.09
N ASP A 67 -13.58 3.30 13.23
CA ASP A 67 -13.49 2.48 12.00
C ASP A 67 -13.28 1.00 12.30
N GLU A 68 -12.48 0.67 13.32
CA GLU A 68 -12.16 -0.71 13.68
C GLU A 68 -13.13 -1.32 14.71
N GLY A 69 -13.99 -0.51 15.35
CA GLY A 69 -14.86 -0.95 16.45
C GLY A 69 -14.10 -1.34 17.72
N ARG A 70 -12.97 -0.65 18.01
CA ARG A 70 -12.14 -0.93 19.18
C ARG A 70 -12.51 -0.02 20.35
N GLY A 71 -12.97 -0.59 21.44
CA GLY A 71 -13.43 0.14 22.62
C GLY A 71 -14.73 0.90 22.42
N VAL A 72 -15.34 0.81 21.26
CA VAL A 72 -16.61 1.43 20.85
C VAL A 72 -17.23 0.64 19.72
N ALA A 73 -18.55 0.73 19.56
CA ALA A 73 -19.23 0.11 18.39
C ALA A 73 -18.69 0.73 17.08
N GLN A 74 -18.44 -0.13 16.09
CA GLN A 74 -17.95 0.31 14.78
C GLN A 74 -18.93 1.30 14.15
N ASN A 75 -18.40 2.44 13.72
CA ASN A 75 -19.16 3.48 13.02
C ASN A 75 -18.26 4.23 12.06
N ARG A 76 -18.32 3.90 10.77
CA ARG A 76 -17.47 4.53 9.75
C ARG A 76 -17.79 5.99 9.51
N GLY A 77 -19.05 6.39 9.61
CA GLY A 77 -19.44 7.79 9.51
C GLY A 77 -18.75 8.64 10.60
N MET A 78 -18.83 8.20 11.86
CA MET A 78 -18.12 8.84 12.97
C MET A 78 -16.60 8.84 12.79
N ALA A 79 -16.03 7.76 12.25
CA ALA A 79 -14.61 7.70 11.95
C ALA A 79 -14.19 8.80 10.97
N ILE A 80 -14.96 8.97 9.90
CA ILE A 80 -14.70 9.98 8.87
C ILE A 80 -14.85 11.39 9.42
N GLU A 81 -15.85 11.65 10.23
CA GLU A 81 -16.02 12.96 10.88
C GLU A 81 -14.79 13.34 11.73
N TRP A 82 -14.24 12.40 12.50
CA TRP A 82 -13.02 12.62 13.27
C TRP A 82 -11.79 12.78 12.39
N TRP A 83 -11.68 11.96 11.31
CA TRP A 83 -10.57 12.12 10.38
C TRP A 83 -10.64 13.43 9.60
N ILE A 84 -11.82 13.94 9.24
CA ILE A 84 -11.94 15.25 8.59
C ILE A 84 -11.41 16.35 9.51
N LYS A 85 -11.71 16.31 10.81
CA LYS A 85 -11.18 17.27 11.79
C LYS A 85 -9.64 17.22 11.85
N ALA A 86 -9.04 16.04 11.90
CA ALA A 86 -7.59 15.89 11.88
C ALA A 86 -6.97 16.29 10.53
N ALA A 87 -7.61 15.89 9.41
CA ALA A 87 -7.15 16.17 8.05
C ALA A 87 -7.13 17.66 7.72
N THR A 88 -8.13 18.42 8.21
CA THR A 88 -8.17 19.88 8.04
C THR A 88 -7.06 20.59 8.80
N GLN A 89 -6.53 19.99 9.84
CA GLN A 89 -5.35 20.45 10.59
C GLN A 89 -4.03 19.95 9.97
N GLY A 90 -4.07 19.23 8.86
CA GLY A 90 -2.88 18.79 8.13
C GLY A 90 -2.42 17.37 8.45
N ASP A 91 -3.15 16.59 9.29
CA ASP A 91 -2.76 15.20 9.55
C ASP A 91 -2.77 14.39 8.26
N ILE A 92 -1.58 13.93 7.88
CA ILE A 92 -1.34 13.27 6.60
C ILE A 92 -2.05 11.91 6.47
N HIS A 93 -2.21 11.20 7.59
CA HIS A 93 -2.86 9.89 7.61
C HIS A 93 -4.38 10.04 7.57
N ALA A 94 -4.91 11.05 8.28
CA ALA A 94 -6.31 11.41 8.20
C ALA A 94 -6.70 11.85 6.78
N GLN A 95 -5.90 12.72 6.15
CA GLN A 95 -6.12 13.11 4.74
C GLN A 95 -6.20 11.89 3.81
N HIS A 96 -5.30 10.92 3.97
CA HIS A 96 -5.33 9.69 3.21
C HIS A 96 -6.59 8.87 3.48
N ASN A 97 -6.98 8.70 4.74
CA ASN A 97 -8.14 7.90 5.11
C ASN A 97 -9.44 8.54 4.62
N VAL A 98 -9.59 9.85 4.75
CA VAL A 98 -10.73 10.59 4.20
C VAL A 98 -10.79 10.40 2.68
N GLY A 99 -9.67 10.61 1.97
CA GLY A 99 -9.61 10.39 0.53
C GLY A 99 -10.01 8.98 0.13
N LEU A 100 -9.55 7.94 0.84
CA LEU A 100 -9.96 6.56 0.56
C LEU A 100 -11.43 6.29 0.88
N ALA A 101 -11.99 6.91 1.92
CA ALA A 101 -13.41 6.78 2.23
C ALA A 101 -14.28 7.29 1.09
N TYR A 102 -13.94 8.46 0.52
CA TYR A 102 -14.63 9.00 -0.66
C TYR A 102 -14.38 8.18 -1.94
N VAL A 103 -13.22 7.53 -2.11
CA VAL A 103 -13.01 6.58 -3.23
C VAL A 103 -13.91 5.35 -3.12
N THR A 104 -14.15 4.85 -1.90
CA THR A 104 -14.87 3.58 -1.70
C THR A 104 -16.34 3.74 -1.42
N GLY A 105 -16.79 4.92 -0.97
CA GLY A 105 -18.15 5.15 -0.50
C GLY A 105 -18.46 4.44 0.83
N GLU A 106 -17.43 4.06 1.60
CA GLU A 106 -17.62 3.38 2.87
C GLU A 106 -17.76 4.38 4.02
N GLY A 107 -18.98 4.59 4.47
CA GLY A 107 -19.32 5.51 5.57
C GLY A 107 -19.62 6.94 5.12
N VAL A 108 -19.44 7.26 3.85
CA VAL A 108 -19.84 8.48 3.15
C VAL A 108 -20.32 8.13 1.76
N GLU A 109 -21.04 9.02 1.11
CA GLU A 109 -21.33 8.91 -0.31
C GLU A 109 -20.03 8.98 -1.11
N GLN A 110 -19.89 8.13 -2.14
CA GLN A 110 -18.71 8.11 -3.00
C GLN A 110 -18.58 9.41 -3.79
N ASP A 111 -17.42 10.02 -3.68
CA ASP A 111 -17.09 11.25 -4.42
C ASP A 111 -15.60 11.25 -4.77
N PHE A 112 -15.30 11.03 -6.05
CA PHE A 112 -13.93 10.95 -6.52
C PHE A 112 -13.24 12.33 -6.59
N GLU A 113 -13.96 13.44 -6.76
CA GLU A 113 -13.37 14.78 -6.78
C GLU A 113 -12.87 15.15 -5.39
N ILE A 114 -13.70 14.95 -4.36
CA ILE A 114 -13.29 15.13 -2.96
C ILE A 114 -12.14 14.18 -2.59
N ALA A 115 -12.20 12.94 -3.10
CA ALA A 115 -11.12 11.96 -2.87
C ALA A 115 -9.78 12.45 -3.44
N VAL A 116 -9.77 12.99 -4.68
CA VAL A 116 -8.58 13.54 -5.32
C VAL A 116 -8.01 14.69 -4.51
N ASP A 117 -8.84 15.61 -4.01
CA ASP A 117 -8.40 16.74 -3.20
C ASP A 117 -7.66 16.28 -1.93
N TRP A 118 -8.25 15.36 -1.17
CA TRP A 118 -7.64 14.88 0.05
C TRP A 118 -6.38 14.02 -0.20
N LEU A 119 -6.43 13.15 -1.20
CA LEU A 119 -5.27 12.33 -1.58
C LEU A 119 -4.12 13.19 -2.13
N SER A 120 -4.43 14.31 -2.84
CA SER A 120 -3.41 15.24 -3.34
C SER A 120 -2.69 15.94 -2.18
N LYS A 121 -3.41 16.37 -1.14
CA LYS A 121 -2.82 16.97 0.06
C LYS A 121 -1.86 15.99 0.74
N ALA A 122 -2.29 14.75 0.97
CA ALA A 122 -1.44 13.73 1.57
C ALA A 122 -0.26 13.31 0.69
N ALA A 123 -0.47 13.19 -0.63
CA ALA A 123 0.58 12.85 -1.59
C ALA A 123 1.64 13.95 -1.71
N GLY A 124 1.22 15.23 -1.69
CA GLY A 124 2.10 16.39 -1.67
C GLY A 124 2.97 16.46 -0.41
N GLN A 125 2.48 15.99 0.72
CA GLN A 125 3.24 15.82 1.96
C GLN A 125 4.14 14.57 1.94
N GLY A 126 4.18 13.78 0.86
CA GLY A 126 5.06 12.64 0.70
C GLY A 126 4.47 11.30 1.12
N LEU A 127 3.17 11.20 1.45
CA LEU A 127 2.60 9.89 1.81
C LEU A 127 2.56 8.95 0.61
N ILE A 128 3.40 7.95 0.63
CA ILE A 128 3.64 7.01 -0.49
C ILE A 128 2.33 6.32 -0.93
N ARG A 129 1.48 5.93 0.02
CA ARG A 129 0.20 5.29 -0.29
C ARG A 129 -0.76 6.25 -1.01
N SER A 130 -0.75 7.53 -0.65
CA SER A 130 -1.56 8.56 -1.33
C SER A 130 -1.03 8.86 -2.72
N GLN A 131 0.29 8.93 -2.91
CA GLN A 131 0.90 9.05 -4.23
C GLN A 131 0.45 7.91 -5.16
N TYR A 132 0.49 6.67 -4.67
CA TYR A 132 0.00 5.53 -5.44
C TYR A 132 -1.50 5.60 -5.74
N SER A 133 -2.33 5.96 -4.75
CA SER A 133 -3.79 6.07 -4.94
C SER A 133 -4.14 7.17 -5.93
N LEU A 134 -3.51 8.33 -5.81
CA LEU A 134 -3.67 9.45 -6.72
C LEU A 134 -3.25 9.08 -8.16
N GLY A 135 -2.09 8.43 -8.31
CA GLY A 135 -1.64 7.95 -9.61
C GLY A 135 -2.63 6.96 -10.25
N LYS A 136 -3.33 6.16 -9.44
CA LYS A 136 -4.40 5.30 -9.96
C LYS A 136 -5.62 6.08 -10.42
N LEU A 137 -6.03 7.12 -9.71
CA LEU A 137 -7.17 7.95 -10.10
C LEU A 137 -6.92 8.64 -11.44
N PHE A 138 -5.73 9.20 -11.65
CA PHE A 138 -5.31 9.75 -12.94
C PHE A 138 -5.25 8.70 -14.05
N TRP A 139 -4.82 7.46 -13.72
CA TRP A 139 -4.76 6.37 -14.71
C TRP A 139 -6.13 5.91 -15.18
N THR A 140 -7.14 6.04 -14.34
CA THR A 140 -8.49 5.51 -14.62
C THR A 140 -9.51 6.61 -14.94
N GLY A 141 -9.13 7.89 -14.84
CA GLY A 141 -10.04 9.02 -15.04
C GLY A 141 -11.15 9.11 -13.99
N MET A 142 -10.91 8.64 -12.77
CA MET A 142 -11.89 8.69 -11.67
C MET A 142 -11.72 9.98 -10.87
N GLY A 143 -12.71 10.89 -10.95
CA GLY A 143 -12.73 12.20 -10.27
C GLY A 143 -11.85 13.27 -10.91
N VAL A 144 -11.07 12.90 -11.89
CA VAL A 144 -10.24 13.79 -12.72
C VAL A 144 -10.22 13.24 -14.15
N PRO A 145 -9.97 14.06 -15.17
CA PRO A 145 -9.69 13.55 -16.51
C PRO A 145 -8.53 12.56 -16.49
N GLU A 146 -8.62 11.50 -17.31
CA GLU A 146 -7.51 10.55 -17.47
C GLU A 146 -6.26 11.30 -17.91
N ASP A 147 -5.17 11.12 -17.17
CA ASP A 147 -3.85 11.68 -17.47
C ASP A 147 -2.77 10.64 -17.17
N THR A 148 -2.33 9.97 -18.22
CA THR A 148 -1.34 8.89 -18.11
C THR A 148 0.04 9.39 -17.72
N ASP A 149 0.40 10.64 -18.03
CA ASP A 149 1.70 11.24 -17.70
C ASP A 149 1.76 11.59 -16.20
N LEU A 150 0.69 12.19 -15.68
CA LEU A 150 0.55 12.40 -14.23
C LEU A 150 0.45 11.08 -13.48
N ALA A 151 -0.30 10.10 -13.99
CA ALA A 151 -0.37 8.75 -13.41
C ALA A 151 1.00 8.10 -13.32
N PHE A 152 1.79 8.14 -14.41
CA PHE A 152 3.15 7.64 -14.44
C PHE A 152 4.03 8.36 -13.41
N THR A 153 3.93 9.68 -13.32
CA THR A 153 4.72 10.47 -12.38
C THR A 153 4.45 10.08 -10.93
N TRP A 154 3.19 10.02 -10.52
CA TRP A 154 2.81 9.67 -9.16
C TRP A 154 3.14 8.21 -8.81
N ILE A 155 2.85 7.27 -9.72
CA ILE A 155 3.19 5.85 -9.52
C ILE A 155 4.70 5.66 -9.43
N ARG A 156 5.48 6.38 -10.27
CA ARG A 156 6.95 6.35 -10.22
C ARG A 156 7.50 6.87 -8.90
N MET A 157 6.92 7.94 -8.35
CA MET A 157 7.30 8.46 -7.04
C MET A 157 7.10 7.38 -5.96
N ALA A 158 5.91 6.80 -5.86
CA ALA A 158 5.62 5.74 -4.90
C ALA A 158 6.53 4.50 -5.10
N ALA A 159 6.81 4.11 -6.35
CA ALA A 159 7.68 2.98 -6.67
C ALA A 159 9.14 3.20 -6.25
N LYS A 160 9.66 4.41 -6.42
CA LYS A 160 11.02 4.80 -5.97
C LYS A 160 11.18 4.69 -4.45
N HIS A 161 10.11 4.92 -3.70
CA HIS A 161 10.07 4.73 -2.24
C HIS A 161 9.78 3.28 -1.81
N GLY A 162 9.89 2.33 -2.72
CA GLY A 162 9.81 0.91 -2.38
C GLY A 162 8.41 0.31 -2.35
N PHE A 163 7.34 1.06 -2.65
CA PHE A 163 5.98 0.52 -2.59
C PHE A 163 5.77 -0.56 -3.67
N ASP A 164 5.63 -1.80 -3.25
CA ASP A 164 5.58 -2.99 -4.10
C ASP A 164 4.48 -2.94 -5.18
N LYS A 165 3.28 -2.48 -4.81
CA LYS A 165 2.15 -2.30 -5.73
C LYS A 165 2.46 -1.23 -6.79
N ALA A 166 3.14 -0.15 -6.39
CA ALA A 166 3.55 0.90 -7.31
C ALA A 166 4.66 0.41 -8.24
N GLN A 167 5.64 -0.32 -7.74
CA GLN A 167 6.69 -0.95 -8.55
C GLN A 167 6.11 -1.91 -9.60
N TYR A 168 5.15 -2.75 -9.21
CA TYR A 168 4.46 -3.62 -10.14
C TYR A 168 3.70 -2.84 -11.23
N ASN A 169 2.96 -1.79 -10.85
CA ASN A 169 2.23 -0.99 -11.82
C ASN A 169 3.16 -0.18 -12.72
N LEU A 170 4.26 0.33 -12.19
CA LEU A 170 5.29 1.02 -12.99
C LEU A 170 5.92 0.05 -14.02
N GLY A 171 6.16 -1.20 -13.63
CA GLY A 171 6.60 -2.24 -14.55
C GLY A 171 5.58 -2.48 -15.69
N LYS A 172 4.28 -2.42 -15.40
CA LYS A 172 3.24 -2.49 -16.44
C LYS A 172 3.26 -1.25 -17.35
N MET A 173 3.38 -0.06 -16.78
CA MET A 173 3.43 1.19 -17.55
C MET A 173 4.61 1.21 -18.53
N TYR A 174 5.79 0.78 -18.10
CA TYR A 174 6.92 0.61 -19.01
C TYR A 174 6.72 -0.49 -20.06
N ARG A 175 6.08 -1.63 -19.70
CA ARG A 175 5.78 -2.70 -20.65
C ARG A 175 4.86 -2.22 -21.78
N ASP A 176 3.81 -1.48 -21.40
CA ASP A 176 2.70 -1.13 -22.27
C ASP A 176 2.84 0.28 -22.90
N GLY A 177 3.81 1.08 -22.44
CA GLY A 177 4.00 2.45 -22.90
C GLY A 177 2.95 3.43 -22.40
N VAL A 178 2.44 3.23 -21.18
CA VAL A 178 1.44 4.11 -20.56
C VAL A 178 2.14 5.26 -19.82
N GLY A 179 1.92 6.52 -20.27
CA GLY A 179 2.58 7.70 -19.72
C GLY A 179 4.10 7.72 -19.94
N THR A 180 4.61 6.85 -20.79
CA THR A 180 6.04 6.77 -21.16
C THR A 180 6.20 5.95 -22.44
N LYS A 181 7.40 5.96 -23.04
CA LYS A 181 7.72 5.03 -24.13
C LYS A 181 7.86 3.60 -23.60
N PRO A 182 7.43 2.59 -24.35
CA PRO A 182 7.64 1.19 -23.98
C PRO A 182 9.13 0.88 -23.76
N ASP A 183 9.45 0.28 -22.60
CA ASP A 183 10.79 -0.16 -22.26
C ASP A 183 10.73 -1.51 -21.54
N GLN A 184 11.11 -2.58 -22.26
CA GLN A 184 11.03 -3.94 -21.74
C GLN A 184 12.07 -4.20 -20.64
N LYS A 185 13.23 -3.53 -20.73
CA LYS A 185 14.25 -3.65 -19.68
C LYS A 185 13.78 -2.99 -18.38
N ALA A 186 13.34 -1.74 -18.44
CA ALA A 186 12.78 -1.03 -17.28
C ALA A 186 11.58 -1.80 -16.68
N ALA A 187 10.71 -2.35 -17.52
CA ALA A 187 9.59 -3.18 -17.06
C ALA A 187 10.06 -4.39 -16.25
N SER A 188 11.08 -5.13 -16.73
CA SER A 188 11.64 -6.28 -16.01
C SER A 188 12.31 -5.87 -14.70
N ASP A 189 13.07 -4.78 -14.71
CA ASP A 189 13.74 -4.26 -13.51
C ASP A 189 12.73 -3.90 -12.42
N TRP A 190 11.60 -3.24 -12.77
CA TRP A 190 10.56 -2.90 -11.81
C TRP A 190 9.73 -4.11 -11.36
N PHE A 191 9.42 -5.06 -12.24
CA PHE A 191 8.79 -6.32 -11.84
C PHE A 191 9.69 -7.11 -10.89
N LEU A 192 11.01 -7.12 -11.11
CA LEU A 192 11.95 -7.81 -10.24
C LEU A 192 11.96 -7.19 -8.84
N LYS A 193 12.03 -5.86 -8.74
CA LYS A 193 11.97 -5.15 -7.45
C LYS A 193 10.71 -5.50 -6.66
N ALA A 194 9.54 -5.50 -7.29
CA ALA A 194 8.30 -5.88 -6.61
C ALA A 194 8.26 -7.39 -6.27
N ALA A 195 8.81 -8.25 -7.12
CA ALA A 195 8.83 -9.69 -6.93
C ALA A 195 9.73 -10.11 -5.76
N THR A 196 10.89 -9.46 -5.60
CA THR A 196 11.82 -9.69 -4.48
C THR A 196 11.24 -9.28 -3.14
N GLN A 197 10.32 -8.32 -3.10
CA GLN A 197 9.51 -8.00 -1.93
C GLN A 197 8.36 -8.99 -1.68
N GLY A 198 8.16 -9.96 -2.56
CA GLY A 198 7.13 -10.98 -2.43
C GLY A 198 5.79 -10.64 -3.09
N TYR A 199 5.70 -9.57 -3.92
CA TYR A 199 4.45 -9.22 -4.59
C TYR A 199 4.07 -10.30 -5.63
N PRO A 200 2.96 -11.08 -5.43
CA PRO A 200 2.75 -12.31 -6.19
C PRO A 200 2.53 -12.10 -7.69
N LYS A 201 1.83 -11.01 -8.07
CA LYS A 201 1.60 -10.68 -9.49
C LYS A 201 2.91 -10.29 -10.19
N ALA A 202 3.85 -9.67 -9.47
CA ALA A 202 5.17 -9.34 -9.99
C ALA A 202 6.02 -10.60 -10.13
N GLN A 203 5.98 -11.52 -9.17
CA GLN A 203 6.65 -12.82 -9.25
C GLN A 203 6.23 -13.60 -10.52
N ARG A 204 4.91 -13.66 -10.81
CA ARG A 204 4.44 -14.26 -12.06
C ARG A 204 5.00 -13.55 -13.30
N ASN A 205 4.99 -12.22 -13.33
CA ASN A 205 5.45 -11.48 -14.51
C ASN A 205 6.95 -11.65 -14.72
N ILE A 206 7.77 -11.49 -13.67
CA ILE A 206 9.23 -11.62 -13.80
C ILE A 206 9.63 -13.08 -14.09
N GLY A 207 8.95 -14.05 -13.48
CA GLY A 207 9.22 -15.47 -13.75
C GLY A 207 9.06 -15.83 -15.23
N ARG A 208 7.98 -15.37 -15.87
CA ARG A 208 7.78 -15.54 -17.30
C ARG A 208 8.85 -14.82 -18.14
N ARG A 209 9.22 -13.62 -17.75
CA ARG A 209 10.18 -12.78 -18.48
C ARG A 209 11.60 -13.34 -18.38
N MET A 210 12.02 -13.83 -17.22
CA MET A 210 13.30 -14.52 -17.06
C MET A 210 13.36 -15.80 -17.89
N ALA A 211 12.32 -16.63 -17.86
CA ALA A 211 12.28 -17.84 -18.65
C ALA A 211 12.36 -17.58 -20.17
N ALA A 212 11.84 -16.43 -20.62
CA ALA A 212 11.82 -16.05 -22.04
C ALA A 212 12.97 -15.13 -22.47
N GLY A 213 13.70 -14.51 -21.54
CA GLY A 213 14.73 -13.51 -21.84
C GLY A 213 14.16 -12.15 -22.29
N ILE A 214 12.98 -11.74 -21.78
CA ILE A 214 12.31 -10.50 -22.19
C ILE A 214 12.77 -9.34 -21.30
N GLY A 215 13.60 -8.43 -21.85
CA GLY A 215 14.13 -7.26 -21.11
C GLY A 215 15.03 -7.62 -19.92
N ILE A 216 15.44 -8.86 -19.80
CA ILE A 216 16.34 -9.39 -18.77
C ILE A 216 17.03 -10.64 -19.34
N ALA A 217 18.22 -10.97 -18.86
CA ALA A 217 18.90 -12.21 -19.28
C ALA A 217 18.01 -13.44 -19.05
N LYS A 218 18.03 -14.37 -20.04
CA LYS A 218 17.28 -15.61 -19.93
C LYS A 218 17.83 -16.48 -18.80
N ASP A 219 16.97 -16.83 -17.87
CA ASP A 219 17.26 -17.74 -16.77
C ASP A 219 16.00 -18.56 -16.42
N GLY A 220 15.96 -19.81 -16.91
CA GLY A 220 14.84 -20.71 -16.69
C GLY A 220 14.67 -21.13 -15.23
N VAL A 221 15.78 -21.30 -14.51
CA VAL A 221 15.78 -21.72 -13.09
C VAL A 221 15.19 -20.61 -12.23
N GLN A 222 15.69 -19.38 -12.35
CA GLN A 222 15.12 -18.23 -11.64
C GLN A 222 13.67 -17.96 -12.07
N GLY A 223 13.38 -18.11 -13.35
CA GLY A 223 12.02 -18.03 -13.87
C GLY A 223 11.07 -19.00 -13.19
N LEU A 224 11.49 -20.27 -13.04
CA LEU A 224 10.69 -21.30 -12.36
C LEU A 224 10.52 -20.99 -10.84
N ILE A 225 11.56 -20.50 -10.15
CA ILE A 225 11.48 -20.10 -8.75
C ILE A 225 10.33 -19.09 -8.55
N PHE A 226 10.35 -17.99 -9.29
CA PHE A 226 9.30 -16.97 -9.18
C PHE A 226 7.91 -17.47 -9.57
N MET A 227 7.81 -18.37 -10.55
CA MET A 227 6.54 -19.00 -10.91
C MET A 227 6.01 -19.91 -9.79
N ILE A 228 6.86 -20.69 -9.11
CA ILE A 228 6.48 -21.50 -7.94
C ILE A 228 5.96 -20.60 -6.82
N LEU A 229 6.67 -19.51 -6.52
CA LEU A 229 6.27 -18.55 -5.48
C LEU A 229 4.90 -17.91 -5.78
N ALA A 230 4.67 -17.48 -7.01
CA ALA A 230 3.39 -16.93 -7.45
C ALA A 230 2.26 -17.96 -7.39
N ALA A 231 2.54 -19.22 -7.76
CA ALA A 231 1.59 -20.33 -7.69
C ALA A 231 1.17 -20.64 -6.24
N LYS A 232 2.10 -20.66 -5.29
CA LYS A 232 1.83 -20.82 -3.85
C LYS A 232 0.88 -19.75 -3.30
N LYS A 233 0.84 -18.58 -3.92
CA LYS A 233 -0.06 -17.46 -3.56
C LYS A 233 -1.36 -17.43 -4.37
N GLY A 234 -1.64 -18.46 -5.16
CA GLY A 234 -2.88 -18.61 -5.92
C GLY A 234 -3.05 -17.59 -7.07
N VAL A 235 -1.95 -17.06 -7.63
CA VAL A 235 -2.06 -16.10 -8.74
C VAL A 235 -2.65 -16.80 -9.97
N PRO A 236 -3.76 -16.29 -10.55
CA PRO A 236 -4.41 -16.91 -11.72
C PRO A 236 -3.46 -17.13 -12.89
N HIS A 237 -3.72 -18.17 -13.71
CA HIS A 237 -2.95 -18.52 -14.91
C HIS A 237 -1.45 -18.77 -14.67
N THR A 238 -1.05 -19.09 -13.43
CA THR A 238 0.35 -19.35 -13.10
C THR A 238 0.74 -20.81 -13.33
N PHE A 239 -0.13 -21.76 -13.00
CA PHE A 239 0.17 -23.19 -13.00
C PHE A 239 0.63 -23.70 -14.36
N LYS A 240 -0.16 -23.51 -15.42
CA LYS A 240 0.19 -23.93 -16.76
C LYS A 240 1.56 -23.42 -17.20
N LYS A 241 1.83 -22.10 -16.97
CA LYS A 241 3.10 -21.50 -17.39
C LYS A 241 4.29 -21.95 -16.54
N ARG A 242 4.07 -22.24 -15.25
CA ARG A 242 5.07 -22.88 -14.38
C ARG A 242 5.46 -24.25 -14.94
N ASP A 243 4.48 -25.08 -15.30
CA ASP A 243 4.70 -26.45 -15.77
C ASP A 243 5.39 -26.45 -17.16
N GLU A 244 5.04 -25.51 -18.04
CA GLU A 244 5.75 -25.31 -19.31
C GLU A 244 7.24 -24.95 -19.10
N ILE A 245 7.54 -24.06 -18.15
CA ILE A 245 8.92 -23.67 -17.82
C ILE A 245 9.65 -24.85 -17.19
N ALA A 246 9.01 -25.56 -16.26
CA ALA A 246 9.59 -26.75 -15.64
C ALA A 246 9.91 -27.85 -16.66
N ALA A 247 9.04 -28.07 -17.64
CA ALA A 247 9.26 -29.08 -18.71
C ALA A 247 10.47 -28.75 -19.61
N ALA A 248 10.83 -27.48 -19.73
CA ALA A 248 11.99 -27.03 -20.52
C ALA A 248 13.33 -27.11 -19.75
N LEU A 249 13.33 -27.52 -18.49
CA LEU A 249 14.52 -27.64 -17.64
C LEU A 249 14.88 -29.11 -17.40
N THR A 250 16.15 -29.37 -17.11
CA THR A 250 16.61 -30.68 -16.65
C THR A 250 16.01 -31.04 -15.28
N ALA A 251 16.07 -32.30 -14.90
CA ALA A 251 15.62 -32.75 -13.58
C ALA A 251 16.40 -32.08 -12.43
N GLU A 252 17.70 -31.87 -12.60
CA GLU A 252 18.56 -31.20 -11.64
C GLU A 252 18.19 -29.72 -11.47
N GLU A 253 18.00 -29.00 -12.56
CA GLU A 253 17.58 -27.59 -12.56
C GLU A 253 16.22 -27.41 -11.91
N ARG A 254 15.26 -28.29 -12.18
CA ARG A 254 13.94 -28.29 -11.49
C ARG A 254 14.08 -28.48 -10.00
N ALA A 255 14.83 -29.51 -9.58
CA ALA A 255 15.06 -29.78 -8.16
C ALA A 255 15.77 -28.61 -7.46
N LYS A 256 16.72 -27.96 -8.14
CA LYS A 256 17.36 -26.73 -7.66
C LYS A 256 16.34 -25.60 -7.47
N ALA A 257 15.48 -25.33 -8.46
CA ALA A 257 14.46 -24.29 -8.40
C ALA A 257 13.47 -24.54 -7.26
N GLU A 258 13.01 -25.78 -7.07
CA GLU A 258 12.09 -26.17 -6.00
C GLU A 258 12.70 -25.96 -4.61
N ARG A 259 13.95 -26.36 -4.40
CA ARG A 259 14.67 -26.10 -3.13
C ARG A 259 14.78 -24.61 -2.86
N MET A 260 15.27 -23.83 -3.83
CA MET A 260 15.42 -22.39 -3.67
C MET A 260 14.09 -21.68 -3.43
N ALA A 261 13.00 -22.11 -4.07
CA ALA A 261 11.66 -21.55 -3.84
C ALA A 261 11.09 -21.94 -2.46
N LYS A 262 11.51 -23.08 -1.87
CA LYS A 262 11.12 -23.49 -0.51
C LYS A 262 11.78 -22.58 0.54
N ASP A 263 13.06 -22.26 0.35
CA ASP A 263 13.88 -21.50 1.29
C ASP A 263 13.79 -19.97 1.06
N TRP A 264 13.06 -19.56 0.03
CA TRP A 264 12.97 -18.18 -0.37
C TRP A 264 12.30 -17.30 0.70
N LYS A 265 12.88 -16.13 0.95
CA LYS A 265 12.32 -15.10 1.82
C LYS A 265 12.27 -13.76 1.08
N PRO A 266 11.24 -12.92 1.33
CA PRO A 266 11.20 -11.59 0.77
C PRO A 266 12.40 -10.75 1.21
N ALA A 267 12.91 -9.90 0.32
CA ALA A 267 13.83 -8.85 0.69
C ALA A 267 13.10 -7.88 1.65
N LYS A 268 13.80 -7.48 2.71
CA LYS A 268 13.27 -6.50 3.67
C LYS A 268 13.29 -5.11 3.09
#